data_d58d840740bf1d91a3be4d551ee1bcd5
#
_entry.id   d58d840740bf1d91a3be4d551ee1bcd5
#
_cell.length_a   1.000
_cell.length_b   1.000
_cell.length_c   1.000
_cell.angle_alpha   90.00
_cell.angle_beta   90.00
_cell.angle_gamma   90.00
#
_symmetry.space_group_name_H-M   'P 1'
#
loop_
_entity.id
_entity.type
_entity.pdbx_description
1 polymer ?
#
loop_
_entity_poly.entity_id
_entity_poly.type
_entity_poly.pdbx_seq_one_letter_code
_entity_poly.pdbx_strand_id
1 'polypeptide(L)' 'MIPKVLVPIAHGFEEIEATCPIDLLRRAEVEVLIASCESKLEVCGRSGIVIRADQFLRESDLIQFDLLVLPGGPAVF' A
#
# COMPACT_ATOMS: atom_id res chain seq x y z
N MET A 1 14.58 15.63 6.77
CA MET A 1 13.16 15.33 6.58
C MET A 1 13.00 13.88 6.17
N ILE A 2 12.07 13.16 6.78
CA ILE A 2 11.82 11.75 6.45
C ILE A 2 10.80 11.70 5.31
N PRO A 3 11.12 11.04 4.20
CA PRO A 3 10.14 10.86 3.11
C PRO A 3 8.94 10.05 3.59
N LYS A 4 7.79 10.36 3.02
CA LYS A 4 6.53 9.70 3.36
C LYS A 4 5.94 9.06 2.12
N VAL A 5 5.70 7.75 2.17
CA VAL A 5 5.29 6.93 1.02
C VAL A 5 3.94 6.31 1.30
N LEU A 6 3.05 6.34 0.32
CA LEU A 6 1.76 5.67 0.39
C LEU A 6 1.73 4.51 -0.60
N VAL A 7 1.25 3.36 -0.13
CA VAL A 7 1.09 2.15 -0.96
C VAL A 7 -0.38 1.75 -0.94
N PRO A 8 -1.17 2.17 -1.94
CA PRO A 8 -2.56 1.73 -2.03
C PRO A 8 -2.62 0.26 -2.48
N ILE A 9 -3.49 -0.51 -1.85
CA ILE A 9 -3.71 -1.91 -2.23
C ILE A 9 -5.20 -2.16 -2.41
N ALA A 10 -5.53 -2.91 -3.48
CA ALA A 10 -6.89 -3.32 -3.79
C ALA A 10 -6.95 -4.84 -3.89
N HIS A 11 -8.13 -5.41 -3.79
CA HIS A 11 -8.32 -6.86 -3.91
C HIS A 11 -7.65 -7.40 -5.17
N GLY A 12 -6.87 -8.47 -5.00
CA GLY A 12 -6.14 -9.09 -6.10
C GLY A 12 -4.79 -8.45 -6.40
N PHE A 13 -4.29 -7.59 -5.51
CA PHE A 13 -2.98 -6.96 -5.71
C PHE A 13 -1.86 -8.01 -5.78
N GLU A 14 -0.77 -7.65 -6.47
CA GLU A 14 0.42 -8.50 -6.56
C GLU A 14 1.20 -8.40 -5.25
N GLU A 15 1.24 -9.49 -4.46
CA GLU A 15 1.83 -9.45 -3.12
C GLU A 15 3.30 -9.04 -3.13
N ILE A 16 4.09 -9.61 -4.03
CA ILE A 16 5.52 -9.27 -4.07
C ILE A 16 5.72 -7.79 -4.43
N GLU A 17 4.92 -7.29 -5.36
CA GLU A 17 5.03 -5.90 -5.80
C GLU A 17 4.63 -4.90 -4.72
N ALA A 18 3.81 -5.34 -3.77
CA ALA A 18 3.45 -4.51 -2.62
C ALA A 18 4.46 -4.68 -1.49
N THR A 19 4.71 -5.92 -1.07
CA THR A 19 5.50 -6.18 0.13
C THR A 19 6.97 -5.87 -0.03
N CYS A 20 7.54 -6.10 -1.22
CA CYS A 20 8.96 -5.85 -1.44
C CYS A 20 9.33 -4.38 -1.23
N PRO A 21 8.68 -3.42 -1.90
CA PRO A 21 9.00 -2.01 -1.64
C PRO A 21 8.65 -1.57 -0.23
N ILE A 22 7.55 -2.08 0.35
CA ILE A 22 7.19 -1.74 1.73
C ILE A 22 8.30 -2.14 2.68
N ASP A 23 8.77 -3.39 2.58
CA ASP A 23 9.80 -3.90 3.46
C ASP A 23 11.11 -3.13 3.27
N LEU A 24 11.55 -2.97 2.03
CA LEU A 24 12.82 -2.30 1.73
C LEU A 24 12.82 -0.84 2.17
N LEU A 25 11.72 -0.13 1.94
CA LEU A 25 11.63 1.27 2.33
C LEU A 25 11.58 1.44 3.84
N ARG A 26 10.86 0.54 4.54
CA ARG A 26 10.83 0.58 6.00
C ARG A 26 12.19 0.29 6.61
N ARG A 27 12.95 -0.63 6.01
CA ARG A 27 14.33 -0.90 6.46
C ARG A 27 15.23 0.31 6.25
N ALA A 28 14.95 1.13 5.25
CA ALA A 28 15.68 2.37 5.01
C ALA A 28 15.16 3.54 5.84
N GLU A 29 14.30 3.26 6.83
CA GLU A 29 13.73 4.26 7.74
C GLU A 29 12.85 5.29 7.04
N VAL A 30 12.25 4.91 5.91
CA VAL A 30 11.24 5.72 5.23
C VAL A 30 9.88 5.42 5.87
N GLU A 31 9.09 6.44 6.07
CA GLU A 31 7.73 6.25 6.59
C GLU A 31 6.83 5.73 5.46
N VAL A 32 6.31 4.50 5.63
CA VAL A 32 5.46 3.85 4.62
C VAL A 32 4.12 3.53 5.25
N LEU A 33 3.06 4.05 4.64
CA LEU A 33 1.69 3.76 5.03
C LEU A 33 1.01 2.96 3.94
N ILE A 34 0.30 1.91 4.33
CA ILE A 34 -0.45 1.04 3.43
C ILE A 34 -1.90 1.49 3.48
N ALA A 35 -2.50 1.75 2.33
CA ALA A 35 -3.88 2.23 2.26
C ALA A 35 -4.77 1.21 1.55
N SER A 36 -5.91 0.89 2.16
CA SER A 36 -6.88 0.00 1.55
C SER A 36 -7.77 0.78 0.59
N CYS A 37 -7.91 0.25 -0.63
CA CYS A 37 -8.88 0.75 -1.61
C CYS A 37 -10.24 0.09 -1.45
N GLU A 38 -10.37 -0.83 -0.48
CA GLU A 38 -11.57 -1.60 -0.24
C GLU A 38 -12.37 -1.03 0.93
N SER A 39 -13.50 -1.68 1.25
CA SER A 39 -14.33 -1.28 2.38
C SER A 39 -13.79 -1.77 3.72
N LYS A 40 -12.78 -2.64 3.70
CA LYS A 40 -12.13 -3.20 4.89
C LYS A 40 -10.65 -2.88 4.85
N LEU A 41 -10.03 -2.86 6.04
CA LEU A 41 -8.58 -2.68 6.12
C LEU A 41 -7.83 -3.93 5.66
N GLU A 42 -8.41 -5.12 5.84
CA GLU A 42 -7.83 -6.37 5.39
C GLU A 42 -8.08 -6.53 3.90
N VAL A 43 -6.99 -6.62 3.12
CA VAL A 43 -7.07 -6.72 1.66
C VAL A 43 -6.37 -8.00 1.22
N CYS A 44 -7.07 -8.81 0.43
CA CYS A 44 -6.55 -10.09 -0.05
C CYS A 44 -5.86 -9.89 -1.40
N GLY A 45 -4.61 -10.35 -1.51
CA GLY A 45 -3.86 -10.33 -2.75
C GLY A 45 -4.27 -11.46 -3.69
N ARG A 46 -3.70 -11.46 -4.89
CA ARG A 46 -4.04 -12.44 -5.93
C ARG A 46 -3.71 -13.87 -5.53
N SER A 47 -2.72 -14.07 -4.68
CA SER A 47 -2.31 -15.41 -4.24
C SER A 47 -2.92 -15.78 -2.88
N GLY A 48 -3.85 -14.99 -2.39
CA GLY A 48 -4.56 -15.28 -1.14
C GLY A 48 -3.89 -14.76 0.12
N ILE A 49 -2.81 -13.99 -0.01
CA ILE A 49 -2.16 -13.39 1.16
C ILE A 49 -2.90 -12.13 1.54
N VAL A 50 -3.32 -12.06 2.81
CA VAL A 50 -4.05 -10.91 3.32
C VAL A 50 -3.08 -9.95 4.00
N ILE A 51 -3.14 -8.68 3.60
CA ILE A 51 -2.41 -7.60 4.24
C ILE A 51 -3.41 -6.69 4.92
N ARG A 52 -3.14 -6.33 6.18
CA ARG A 52 -3.93 -5.33 6.87
C ARG A 52 -3.34 -3.96 6.60
N ALA A 53 -4.12 -3.10 5.95
CA ALA A 53 -3.72 -1.73 5.69
C ALA A 53 -3.72 -0.89 6.97
N ASP A 54 -2.97 0.19 6.95
CA ASP A 54 -2.91 1.14 8.06
C ASP A 54 -4.11 2.07 8.07
N GLN A 55 -4.65 2.36 6.89
CA GLN A 55 -5.74 3.32 6.74
C GLN A 55 -6.48 3.08 5.43
N PHE A 56 -7.60 3.77 5.23
CA PHE A 56 -8.33 3.72 3.97
C PHE A 56 -7.79 4.79 3.02
N LEU A 57 -7.72 4.43 1.72
CA LEU A 57 -7.25 5.39 0.71
C LEU A 57 -8.16 6.62 0.67
N ARG A 58 -9.47 6.42 0.77
CA ARG A 58 -10.45 7.53 0.72
C ARG A 58 -10.27 8.54 1.86
N GLU A 59 -9.60 8.15 2.94
CA GLU A 59 -9.33 9.00 4.09
C GLU A 59 -7.91 9.54 4.10
N SER A 60 -7.14 9.26 3.05
CA SER A 60 -5.74 9.65 2.97
C SER A 60 -5.60 10.98 2.23
N ASP A 61 -4.82 11.87 2.81
CA ASP A 61 -4.50 13.14 2.16
C ASP A 61 -3.24 12.95 1.31
N LEU A 62 -3.43 12.81 0.00
CA LEU A 62 -2.33 12.50 -0.91
C LEU A 62 -1.27 13.59 -0.98
N ILE A 63 -1.63 14.83 -0.63
CA ILE A 63 -0.67 15.95 -0.63
C ILE A 63 0.44 15.72 0.41
N GLN A 64 0.15 14.96 1.46
CA GLN A 64 1.13 14.70 2.51
C GLN A 64 2.19 13.67 2.14
N PHE A 65 2.05 13.03 0.98
CA PHE A 65 2.98 11.96 0.58
C PHE A 65 3.92 12.44 -0.52
N ASP A 66 5.17 12.00 -0.41
CA ASP A 66 6.22 12.31 -1.39
C ASP A 66 6.21 11.34 -2.57
N LEU A 67 5.68 10.13 -2.37
CA LEU A 67 5.71 9.07 -3.38
C LEU A 67 4.51 8.14 -3.20
N LEU A 68 3.96 7.70 -4.33
CA LEU A 68 2.97 6.62 -4.38
C LEU A 68 3.61 5.40 -5.02
N VAL A 69 3.46 4.24 -4.39
CA VAL A 69 3.87 2.96 -4.95
C VAL A 69 2.61 2.17 -5.28
N LEU A 70 2.41 1.88 -6.57
CA LEU A 70 1.19 1.22 -7.05
C LEU A 70 1.52 -0.22 -7.45
N PRO A 71 1.21 -1.21 -6.59
CA PRO A 71 1.38 -2.62 -6.98
C PRO A 71 0.43 -2.96 -8.12
N GLY A 72 0.85 -3.87 -8.99
CA GLY A 72 -0.01 -4.36 -10.05
C GLY A 72 -1.14 -5.24 -9.54
N GLY A 73 -2.03 -5.63 -10.43
CA GLY A 73 -3.17 -6.48 -10.14
C GLY A 73 -4.35 -6.17 -11.04
N PRO A 74 -5.38 -7.03 -11.04
CA PRO A 74 -6.53 -6.82 -11.91
C PRO A 74 -7.37 -5.61 -11.51
N ALA A 75 -7.30 -5.17 -10.25
CA ALA A 75 -8.04 -4.00 -9.76
C ALA A 75 -7.14 -2.77 -9.72
N VAL A 76 -6.47 -2.49 -10.82
CA VAL A 76 -5.58 -1.33 -10.93
C VAL A 76 -6.42 -0.06 -11.01
N PHE A 77 -5.99 0.94 -10.29
CA PHE A 77 -6.69 2.21 -10.05
C PHE A 77 -6.85 3.07 -11.26
#